data_88ee5d9d015389dd16c08eec3c585275
#
_entry.id   88ee5d9d015389dd16c08eec3c585275
#
_cell.length_a   1.000
_cell.length_b   1.000
_cell.length_c   1.000
_cell.angle_alpha   90.00
_cell.angle_beta   90.00
_cell.angle_gamma   90.00
#
_symmetry.space_group_name_H-M   'P 1'
#
loop_
_entity.id
_entity.type
_entity.pdbx_description
1 polymer ?
#
loop_
_entity_poly.entity_id
_entity_poly.type
_entity_poly.pdbx_seq_one_letter_code
_entity_poly.pdbx_strand_id
1 'polypeptide(L)'
;KLKFNNSIQKQTNYLLNEIDNSNEYENKIIGCAAIILTGLAYNDRKNYLEKGLNLLKKIIKTSIDNQGFPKSRNVKQLSLYLKFFIIIREWFKESQNMIPEYIDENIYYLGQGYNFAWQNINHDILFNGNYNSNNKEFDQYLKRFGYKFVNENKEYAGYAILKKKNIILIMDIGSSPVKKFSKDYQSGALSFEIISKDRKLINNCGYFIDRKSKFNKYSKSSALHNTVTIEDHSSSDFIKNEKSEYIIKKDLK
;
A
#
# COMPACT_ATOMS: atom_id res chain seq x y z
N LYS A 1 31.60 -1.53 -19.80
CA LYS A 1 31.48 -1.92 -18.36
C LYS A 1 31.70 -0.72 -17.43
N LEU A 2 32.80 0.05 -17.59
CA LEU A 2 33.12 1.22 -16.73
C LEU A 2 32.06 2.34 -16.81
N LYS A 3 31.61 2.71 -18.01
CA LYS A 3 30.56 3.74 -18.22
C LYS A 3 29.23 3.33 -17.55
N PHE A 4 28.86 2.07 -17.64
CA PHE A 4 27.64 1.54 -17.02
C PHE A 4 27.70 1.61 -15.49
N ASN A 5 28.80 1.15 -14.89
CA ASN A 5 29.02 1.20 -13.44
C ASN A 5 28.99 2.65 -12.91
N ASN A 6 29.60 3.59 -13.65
CA ASN A 6 29.59 4.99 -13.30
C ASN A 6 28.16 5.59 -13.37
N SER A 7 27.35 5.16 -14.35
CA SER A 7 25.95 5.59 -14.46
C SER A 7 25.13 5.11 -13.28
N ILE A 8 25.24 3.84 -12.92
CA ILE A 8 24.54 3.28 -11.73
C ILE A 8 24.95 4.04 -10.47
N GLN A 9 26.22 4.29 -10.28
CA GLN A 9 26.71 5.05 -9.12
C GLN A 9 26.12 6.45 -9.03
N LYS A 10 26.08 7.18 -10.14
CA LYS A 10 25.49 8.52 -10.20
C LYS A 10 23.99 8.47 -9.86
N GLN A 11 23.26 7.52 -10.42
CA GLN A 11 21.83 7.34 -10.15
C GLN A 11 21.56 6.96 -8.69
N THR A 12 22.35 6.06 -8.11
CA THR A 12 22.19 5.66 -6.70
C THR A 12 22.51 6.82 -5.75
N ASN A 13 23.55 7.61 -6.04
CA ASN A 13 23.85 8.81 -5.25
C ASN A 13 22.73 9.86 -5.36
N TYR A 14 22.17 10.05 -6.55
CA TYR A 14 21.02 10.92 -6.75
C TYR A 14 19.80 10.44 -5.93
N LEU A 15 19.48 9.14 -5.99
CA LEU A 15 18.40 8.57 -5.17
C LEU A 15 18.63 8.78 -3.67
N LEU A 16 19.83 8.57 -3.17
CA LEU A 16 20.17 8.78 -1.75
C LEU A 16 19.93 10.24 -1.30
N ASN A 17 20.17 11.20 -2.17
CA ASN A 17 19.97 12.61 -1.86
C ASN A 17 18.50 13.03 -1.96
N GLU A 18 17.74 12.45 -2.90
CA GLU A 18 16.38 12.89 -3.22
C GLU A 18 15.27 12.05 -2.56
N ILE A 19 15.58 10.87 -2.01
CA ILE A 19 14.55 9.95 -1.51
C ILE A 19 13.72 10.55 -0.36
N ASP A 20 14.32 11.35 0.50
CA ASP A 20 13.60 12.02 1.58
C ASP A 20 12.66 13.12 1.07
N ASN A 21 12.94 13.72 -0.09
CA ASN A 21 12.14 14.76 -0.74
C ASN A 21 10.86 14.21 -1.40
N SER A 22 10.81 12.91 -1.69
CA SER A 22 9.58 12.28 -2.20
C SER A 22 8.48 12.30 -1.13
N ASN A 23 7.25 12.63 -1.52
CA ASN A 23 6.08 12.55 -0.64
C ASN A 23 5.36 11.20 -0.71
N GLU A 24 5.70 10.42 -1.75
CA GLU A 24 5.09 9.14 -2.02
C GLU A 24 5.90 8.05 -1.32
N TYR A 25 5.29 7.36 -0.34
CA TYR A 25 5.96 6.26 0.35
C TYR A 25 6.26 5.10 -0.58
N GLU A 26 5.44 4.88 -1.60
CA GLU A 26 5.68 3.92 -2.67
C GLU A 26 7.02 4.18 -3.37
N ASN A 27 7.25 5.42 -3.79
CA ASN A 27 8.50 5.83 -4.44
C ASN A 27 9.70 5.67 -3.49
N LYS A 28 9.50 5.95 -2.19
CA LYS A 28 10.54 5.74 -1.18
C LYS A 28 10.93 4.26 -1.06
N ILE A 29 9.96 3.35 -1.01
CA ILE A 29 10.23 1.91 -0.92
C ILE A 29 10.93 1.41 -2.20
N ILE A 30 10.46 1.83 -3.37
CA ILE A 30 11.10 1.51 -4.66
C ILE A 30 12.55 2.02 -4.69
N GLY A 31 12.77 3.26 -4.27
CA GLY A 31 14.10 3.86 -4.19
C GLY A 31 15.02 3.12 -3.22
N CYS A 32 14.52 2.74 -2.02
CA CYS A 32 15.27 1.92 -1.08
C CYS A 32 15.66 0.57 -1.68
N ALA A 33 14.72 -0.10 -2.38
CA ALA A 33 15.00 -1.38 -3.04
C ALA A 33 16.12 -1.23 -4.08
N ALA A 34 16.11 -0.17 -4.89
CA ALA A 34 17.16 0.09 -5.87
C ALA A 34 18.54 0.35 -5.21
N ILE A 35 18.57 1.10 -4.10
CA ILE A 35 19.80 1.37 -3.33
C ILE A 35 20.34 0.07 -2.72
N ILE A 36 19.47 -0.76 -2.11
CA ILE A 36 19.82 -2.06 -1.53
C ILE A 36 20.36 -2.98 -2.61
N LEU A 37 19.71 -3.11 -3.77
CA LEU A 37 20.16 -3.91 -4.89
C LEU A 37 21.56 -3.48 -5.35
N THR A 38 21.80 -2.17 -5.45
CA THR A 38 23.13 -1.66 -5.82
C THR A 38 24.19 -2.06 -4.78
N GLY A 39 23.86 -2.00 -3.48
CA GLY A 39 24.76 -2.41 -2.41
C GLY A 39 25.05 -3.90 -2.40
N LEU A 40 24.07 -4.75 -2.77
CA LEU A 40 24.23 -6.20 -2.89
C LEU A 40 25.02 -6.59 -4.16
N ALA A 41 24.83 -5.87 -5.27
CA ALA A 41 25.47 -6.18 -6.56
C ALA A 41 26.94 -5.75 -6.65
N TYR A 42 27.37 -4.79 -5.81
CA TYR A 42 28.73 -4.23 -5.85
C TYR A 42 29.41 -4.33 -4.49
N ASN A 43 30.27 -5.31 -4.31
CA ASN A 43 30.95 -5.63 -3.04
C ASN A 43 31.81 -4.48 -2.48
N ASP A 44 32.32 -3.59 -3.34
CA ASP A 44 33.11 -2.41 -2.97
C ASP A 44 32.24 -1.25 -2.44
N ARG A 45 30.90 -1.42 -2.41
CA ARG A 45 29.92 -0.38 -2.09
C ARG A 45 28.99 -0.73 -0.94
N LYS A 46 29.51 -1.39 0.09
CA LYS A 46 28.76 -1.79 1.29
C LYS A 46 27.99 -0.62 1.95
N ASN A 47 28.47 0.61 1.79
CA ASN A 47 27.80 1.81 2.30
C ASN A 47 26.38 2.02 1.70
N TYR A 48 26.13 1.61 0.44
CA TYR A 48 24.80 1.69 -0.15
C TYR A 48 23.83 0.70 0.51
N LEU A 49 24.30 -0.51 0.78
CA LEU A 49 23.49 -1.53 1.45
C LEU A 49 23.03 -1.05 2.83
N GLU A 50 23.97 -0.59 3.66
CA GLU A 50 23.67 -0.09 5.01
C GLU A 50 22.72 1.12 4.98
N LYS A 51 22.99 2.11 4.10
CA LYS A 51 22.13 3.29 3.95
C LYS A 51 20.73 2.89 3.48
N GLY A 52 20.62 2.01 2.48
CA GLY A 52 19.33 1.54 1.96
C GLY A 52 18.51 0.82 3.04
N LEU A 53 19.14 -0.05 3.85
CA LEU A 53 18.49 -0.75 4.95
C LEU A 53 18.03 0.20 6.05
N ASN A 54 18.84 1.20 6.41
CA ASN A 54 18.47 2.19 7.43
C ASN A 54 17.32 3.08 6.95
N LEU A 55 17.31 3.48 5.68
CA LEU A 55 16.20 4.22 5.07
C LEU A 55 14.92 3.37 5.05
N LEU A 56 15.01 2.10 4.67
CA LEU A 56 13.87 1.18 4.66
C LEU A 56 13.27 1.04 6.07
N LYS A 57 14.09 0.85 7.12
CA LYS A 57 13.62 0.82 8.51
C LYS A 57 12.89 2.10 8.91
N LYS A 58 13.40 3.28 8.53
CA LYS A 58 12.76 4.58 8.80
C LYS A 58 11.39 4.67 8.12
N ILE A 59 11.28 4.18 6.86
CA ILE A 59 10.03 4.18 6.10
C ILE A 59 9.01 3.25 6.73
N ILE A 60 9.39 2.02 7.10
CA ILE A 60 8.54 1.05 7.80
C ILE A 60 7.92 1.70 9.04
N LYS A 61 8.75 2.18 9.94
CA LYS A 61 8.31 2.84 11.20
C LYS A 61 7.35 3.99 10.95
N THR A 62 7.51 4.70 9.84
CA THR A 62 6.72 5.89 9.52
C THR A 62 5.40 5.55 8.83
N SER A 63 5.38 4.59 7.88
CA SER A 63 4.29 4.38 6.94
C SER A 63 3.48 3.10 7.17
N ILE A 64 3.97 2.17 7.99
CA ILE A 64 3.28 0.93 8.33
C ILE A 64 2.83 1.00 9.80
N ASP A 65 1.65 0.46 10.10
CA ASP A 65 1.10 0.37 11.45
C ASP A 65 1.57 -0.90 12.19
N ASN A 66 1.10 -1.08 13.41
CA ASN A 66 1.47 -2.22 14.26
C ASN A 66 0.89 -3.56 13.75
N GLN A 67 -0.08 -3.54 12.85
CA GLN A 67 -0.64 -4.73 12.21
C GLN A 67 0.05 -5.06 10.89
N GLY A 68 1.07 -4.28 10.48
CA GLY A 68 1.73 -4.43 9.21
C GLY A 68 0.93 -3.90 8.02
N PHE A 69 -0.03 -3.01 8.26
CA PHE A 69 -0.83 -2.40 7.21
C PHE A 69 -0.36 -0.96 6.92
N PRO A 70 -0.47 -0.45 5.69
CA PRO A 70 -0.16 0.95 5.42
C PRO A 70 -1.06 1.89 6.24
N LYS A 71 -0.47 2.89 6.88
CA LYS A 71 -1.21 3.91 7.67
C LYS A 71 -2.19 4.73 6.84
N SER A 72 -2.07 4.69 5.52
CA SER A 72 -3.05 5.22 4.56
C SER A 72 -4.31 4.37 4.45
N ARG A 73 -4.26 3.12 4.94
CA ARG A 73 -5.27 2.07 4.76
C ARG A 73 -5.52 1.68 3.29
N ASN A 74 -4.59 2.03 2.39
CA ASN A 74 -4.70 1.75 0.96
C ASN A 74 -4.21 0.32 0.65
N VAL A 75 -5.11 -0.53 0.17
CA VAL A 75 -4.82 -1.95 -0.16
C VAL A 75 -3.84 -2.08 -1.33
N LYS A 76 -3.89 -1.15 -2.28
CA LYS A 76 -2.93 -1.14 -3.40
C LYS A 76 -1.52 -0.85 -2.91
N GLN A 77 -1.38 0.09 -1.98
CA GLN A 77 -0.10 0.41 -1.36
C GLN A 77 0.45 -0.78 -0.58
N LEU A 78 -0.43 -1.53 0.11
CA LEU A 78 -0.08 -2.79 0.78
C LEU A 78 0.54 -3.80 -0.19
N SER A 79 -0.12 -4.06 -1.33
CA SER A 79 0.36 -5.01 -2.34
C SER A 79 1.73 -4.61 -2.90
N LEU A 80 1.94 -3.33 -3.14
CA LEU A 80 3.22 -2.79 -3.62
C LEU A 80 4.32 -2.97 -2.56
N TYR A 81 4.03 -2.66 -1.30
CA TYR A 81 4.99 -2.84 -0.20
C TYR A 81 5.40 -4.30 -0.09
N LEU A 82 4.45 -5.22 0.01
CA LEU A 82 4.73 -6.65 0.07
C LEU A 82 5.60 -7.11 -1.11
N LYS A 83 5.27 -6.68 -2.33
CA LYS A 83 6.03 -7.01 -3.53
C LYS A 83 7.51 -6.61 -3.40
N PHE A 84 7.79 -5.37 -3.00
CA PHE A 84 9.17 -4.89 -2.91
C PHE A 84 9.94 -5.51 -1.74
N PHE A 85 9.28 -5.80 -0.61
CA PHE A 85 9.91 -6.53 0.48
C PHE A 85 10.33 -7.95 0.06
N ILE A 86 9.47 -8.68 -0.67
CA ILE A 86 9.79 -9.99 -1.20
C ILE A 86 10.93 -9.90 -2.21
N ILE A 87 10.92 -8.94 -3.13
CA ILE A 87 11.99 -8.71 -4.10
C ILE A 87 13.33 -8.48 -3.39
N ILE A 88 13.37 -7.61 -2.37
CA ILE A 88 14.57 -7.36 -1.57
C ILE A 88 15.04 -8.66 -0.92
N ARG A 89 14.16 -9.42 -0.30
CA ARG A 89 14.47 -10.70 0.33
C ARG A 89 15.10 -11.70 -0.64
N GLU A 90 14.51 -11.83 -1.83
CA GLU A 90 15.04 -12.75 -2.85
C GLU A 90 16.44 -12.29 -3.35
N TRP A 91 16.69 -10.99 -3.48
CA TRP A 91 18.03 -10.48 -3.80
C TRP A 91 19.06 -10.79 -2.71
N PHE A 92 18.70 -10.75 -1.42
CA PHE A 92 19.57 -11.18 -0.33
C PHE A 92 19.93 -12.66 -0.47
N LYS A 93 18.96 -13.53 -0.80
CA LYS A 93 19.20 -14.95 -1.04
C LYS A 93 20.14 -15.19 -2.23
N GLU A 94 19.86 -14.55 -3.36
CA GLU A 94 20.66 -14.69 -4.59
C GLU A 94 22.10 -14.21 -4.38
N SER A 95 22.30 -13.17 -3.60
CA SER A 95 23.62 -12.63 -3.27
C SER A 95 24.31 -13.35 -2.10
N GLN A 96 23.68 -14.41 -1.53
CA GLN A 96 24.18 -15.18 -0.39
C GLN A 96 24.49 -14.32 0.85
N ASN A 97 23.77 -13.21 1.02
CA ASN A 97 23.88 -12.36 2.20
C ASN A 97 22.83 -12.74 3.25
N MET A 98 23.15 -12.47 4.52
CA MET A 98 22.20 -12.68 5.61
C MET A 98 21.02 -11.74 5.47
N ILE A 99 19.80 -12.29 5.48
CA ILE A 99 18.56 -11.52 5.42
C ILE A 99 18.33 -10.86 6.78
N PRO A 100 18.17 -9.54 6.87
CA PRO A 100 17.80 -8.88 8.11
C PRO A 100 16.42 -9.36 8.60
N GLU A 101 16.32 -9.77 9.87
CA GLU A 101 15.11 -10.34 10.48
C GLU A 101 13.86 -9.49 10.26
N TYR A 102 13.97 -8.17 10.39
CA TYR A 102 12.84 -7.27 10.19
C TYR A 102 12.25 -7.30 8.79
N ILE A 103 12.99 -7.77 7.77
CA ILE A 103 12.45 -7.96 6.40
C ILE A 103 11.48 -9.13 6.40
N ASP A 104 11.86 -10.27 6.98
CA ASP A 104 11.00 -11.45 7.08
C ASP A 104 9.77 -11.16 7.95
N GLU A 105 9.94 -10.44 9.04
CA GLU A 105 8.86 -10.01 9.92
C GLU A 105 7.84 -9.11 9.17
N ASN A 106 8.31 -8.11 8.43
CA ASN A 106 7.41 -7.25 7.65
C ASN A 106 6.74 -8.00 6.50
N ILE A 107 7.41 -8.94 5.84
CA ILE A 107 6.78 -9.81 4.82
C ILE A 107 5.64 -10.61 5.45
N TYR A 108 5.83 -11.15 6.66
CA TYR A 108 4.79 -11.88 7.36
C TYR A 108 3.55 -11.00 7.59
N TYR A 109 3.71 -9.83 8.22
CA TYR A 109 2.57 -8.96 8.53
C TYR A 109 1.91 -8.35 7.29
N LEU A 110 2.68 -7.86 6.33
CA LEU A 110 2.15 -7.38 5.04
C LEU A 110 1.41 -8.50 4.30
N GLY A 111 1.94 -9.73 4.36
CA GLY A 111 1.32 -10.91 3.77
C GLY A 111 -0.01 -11.28 4.42
N GLN A 112 -0.12 -11.17 5.76
CA GLN A 112 -1.39 -11.34 6.47
C GLN A 112 -2.44 -10.33 5.98
N GLY A 113 -2.04 -9.05 5.85
CA GLY A 113 -2.90 -8.00 5.32
C GLY A 113 -3.32 -8.26 3.87
N TYR A 114 -2.38 -8.71 3.03
CA TYR A 114 -2.65 -9.04 1.63
C TYR A 114 -3.61 -10.23 1.48
N ASN A 115 -3.41 -11.28 2.27
CA ASN A 115 -4.33 -12.42 2.29
C ASN A 115 -5.74 -11.98 2.71
N PHE A 116 -5.85 -11.16 3.77
CA PHE A 116 -7.12 -10.62 4.23
C PHE A 116 -7.82 -9.78 3.16
N ALA A 117 -7.12 -8.79 2.60
CA ALA A 117 -7.74 -7.77 1.75
C ALA A 117 -7.87 -8.18 0.27
N TRP A 118 -7.17 -9.22 -0.16
CA TRP A 118 -7.20 -9.69 -1.54
C TRP A 118 -7.48 -11.19 -1.68
N GLN A 119 -6.57 -12.06 -1.21
CA GLN A 119 -6.65 -13.50 -1.50
C GLN A 119 -7.93 -14.14 -0.94
N ASN A 120 -8.38 -13.70 0.23
CA ASN A 120 -9.64 -14.16 0.83
C ASN A 120 -10.89 -13.70 0.07
N ILE A 121 -10.79 -12.66 -0.74
CA ILE A 121 -11.92 -12.02 -1.43
C ILE A 121 -11.89 -12.36 -2.91
N ASN A 122 -10.69 -12.43 -3.51
CA ASN A 122 -10.42 -12.61 -4.93
C ASN A 122 -11.04 -11.51 -5.83
N HIS A 123 -11.25 -10.32 -5.26
CA HIS A 123 -11.74 -9.12 -5.94
C HIS A 123 -11.07 -7.89 -5.36
N ASP A 124 -10.87 -6.86 -6.18
CA ASP A 124 -10.44 -5.55 -5.67
C ASP A 124 -11.52 -4.94 -4.81
N ILE A 125 -11.18 -4.57 -3.58
CA ILE A 125 -12.03 -3.74 -2.73
C ILE A 125 -11.73 -2.27 -3.01
N LEU A 126 -12.76 -1.49 -3.33
CA LEU A 126 -12.59 -0.12 -3.83
C LEU A 126 -12.69 0.93 -2.70
N PHE A 127 -11.89 0.71 -1.65
CA PHE A 127 -11.78 1.62 -0.50
C PHE A 127 -10.44 2.35 -0.53
N ASN A 128 -10.41 3.53 0.05
CA ASN A 128 -9.21 4.23 0.50
C ASN A 128 -8.08 4.30 -0.53
N GLY A 129 -8.37 4.83 -1.70
CA GLY A 129 -7.38 5.03 -2.75
C GLY A 129 -7.19 3.82 -3.67
N ASN A 130 -7.89 2.71 -3.44
CA ASN A 130 -7.83 1.56 -4.32
C ASN A 130 -8.69 1.75 -5.57
N TYR A 131 -8.25 1.18 -6.65
CA TYR A 131 -8.95 1.11 -7.93
C TYR A 131 -8.70 -0.26 -8.54
N ASN A 132 -9.42 -0.63 -9.58
CA ASN A 132 -9.25 -1.92 -10.23
C ASN A 132 -7.77 -2.17 -10.55
N SER A 133 -7.19 -3.13 -9.85
CA SER A 133 -5.83 -3.62 -10.04
C SER A 133 -5.91 -5.14 -10.15
N ASN A 134 -5.30 -5.71 -11.18
CA ASN A 134 -5.25 -7.14 -11.30
C ASN A 134 -4.07 -7.70 -10.51
N ASN A 135 -4.31 -8.20 -9.29
CA ASN A 135 -3.26 -8.81 -8.47
C ASN A 135 -2.99 -10.30 -8.81
N LYS A 136 -3.65 -10.88 -9.83
CA LYS A 136 -3.48 -12.30 -10.19
C LYS A 136 -2.05 -12.66 -10.58
N GLU A 137 -1.35 -11.77 -11.28
CA GLU A 137 0.06 -11.98 -11.62
C GLU A 137 0.94 -12.00 -10.38
N PHE A 138 0.63 -11.15 -9.40
CA PHE A 138 1.35 -11.14 -8.13
C PHE A 138 1.07 -12.41 -7.31
N ASP A 139 -0.15 -12.92 -7.30
CA ASP A 139 -0.48 -14.21 -6.68
C ASP A 139 0.28 -15.38 -7.33
N GLN A 140 0.44 -15.38 -8.66
CA GLN A 140 1.26 -16.37 -9.37
C GLN A 140 2.73 -16.26 -8.98
N TYR A 141 3.24 -15.05 -8.84
CA TYR A 141 4.61 -14.79 -8.37
C TYR A 141 4.80 -15.32 -6.94
N LEU A 142 3.90 -15.01 -6.01
CA LEU A 142 3.93 -15.52 -4.64
C LEU A 142 3.96 -17.06 -4.61
N LYS A 143 3.08 -17.69 -5.36
CA LYS A 143 3.01 -19.16 -5.48
C LYS A 143 4.30 -19.75 -6.01
N ARG A 144 4.92 -19.16 -7.04
CA ARG A 144 6.18 -19.60 -7.64
C ARG A 144 7.32 -19.58 -6.63
N PHE A 145 7.38 -18.58 -5.76
CA PHE A 145 8.42 -18.43 -4.74
C PHE A 145 8.07 -19.08 -3.39
N GLY A 146 6.94 -19.80 -3.32
CA GLY A 146 6.54 -20.55 -2.13
C GLY A 146 5.98 -19.70 -1.00
N TYR A 147 5.62 -18.43 -1.26
CA TYR A 147 4.98 -17.57 -0.27
C TYR A 147 3.51 -17.96 -0.08
N LYS A 148 3.14 -18.28 1.15
CA LYS A 148 1.77 -18.60 1.55
C LYS A 148 1.41 -17.77 2.77
N PHE A 149 0.31 -17.04 2.68
CA PHE A 149 -0.23 -16.24 3.79
C PHE A 149 -1.63 -16.73 4.12
N VAL A 150 -1.96 -16.74 5.41
CA VAL A 150 -3.28 -17.14 5.91
C VAL A 150 -3.72 -16.15 6.97
N ASN A 151 -4.86 -15.52 6.78
CA ASN A 151 -5.48 -14.65 7.77
C ASN A 151 -6.98 -14.98 7.86
N GLU A 152 -7.38 -15.59 8.97
CA GLU A 152 -8.76 -16.03 9.22
C GLU A 152 -9.56 -15.03 10.06
N ASN A 153 -8.98 -13.89 10.38
CA ASN A 153 -9.66 -12.86 11.14
C ASN A 153 -10.87 -12.32 10.37
N LYS A 154 -11.92 -11.98 11.08
CA LYS A 154 -13.07 -11.29 10.51
C LYS A 154 -12.86 -9.80 10.39
N GLU A 155 -11.94 -9.25 11.18
CA GLU A 155 -11.59 -7.84 11.23
C GLU A 155 -10.07 -7.69 11.20
N TYR A 156 -9.57 -6.81 10.35
CA TYR A 156 -8.15 -6.53 10.22
C TYR A 156 -7.92 -5.12 9.65
N ALA A 157 -6.99 -4.37 10.25
CA ALA A 157 -6.59 -3.04 9.81
C ALA A 157 -7.76 -2.06 9.54
N GLY A 158 -8.83 -2.17 10.32
CA GLY A 158 -10.03 -1.36 10.17
C GLY A 158 -10.97 -1.76 9.05
N TYR A 159 -10.84 -2.96 8.54
CA TYR A 159 -11.81 -3.58 7.63
C TYR A 159 -12.45 -4.80 8.28
N ALA A 160 -13.73 -5.04 7.99
CA ALA A 160 -14.44 -6.25 8.39
C ALA A 160 -14.86 -7.06 7.17
N ILE A 161 -14.76 -8.38 7.26
CA ILE A 161 -15.21 -9.32 6.23
C ILE A 161 -16.16 -10.33 6.86
N LEU A 162 -17.37 -10.39 6.34
CA LEU A 162 -18.36 -11.40 6.68
C LEU A 162 -18.61 -12.31 5.48
N LYS A 163 -18.42 -13.60 5.67
CA LYS A 163 -18.62 -14.62 4.63
C LYS A 163 -19.71 -15.60 5.04
N LYS A 164 -20.65 -15.84 4.17
CA LYS A 164 -21.66 -16.89 4.33
C LYS A 164 -22.02 -17.49 2.98
N LYS A 165 -21.78 -18.79 2.80
CA LYS A 165 -21.98 -19.48 1.52
C LYS A 165 -21.25 -18.74 0.38
N ASN A 166 -22.01 -18.23 -0.59
CA ASN A 166 -21.50 -17.54 -1.78
C ASN A 166 -21.51 -16.01 -1.66
N ILE A 167 -21.75 -15.47 -0.48
CA ILE A 167 -21.83 -14.03 -0.25
C ILE A 167 -20.67 -13.60 0.63
N ILE A 168 -19.98 -12.53 0.22
CA ILE A 168 -18.95 -11.85 0.98
C ILE A 168 -19.39 -10.40 1.12
N LEU A 169 -19.49 -9.92 2.35
CA LEU A 169 -19.65 -8.50 2.67
C LEU A 169 -18.33 -7.98 3.23
N ILE A 170 -17.86 -6.88 2.69
CA ILE A 170 -16.66 -6.18 3.16
C ILE A 170 -17.09 -4.78 3.58
N MET A 171 -16.64 -4.32 4.74
CA MET A 171 -16.98 -3.00 5.29
C MET A 171 -15.74 -2.28 5.81
N ASP A 172 -15.67 -0.98 5.57
CA ASP A 172 -14.70 -0.09 6.20
C ASP A 172 -15.22 0.31 7.59
N ILE A 173 -14.63 -0.25 8.65
CA ILE A 173 -15.00 0.00 10.05
C ILE A 173 -13.92 0.80 10.80
N GLY A 174 -12.84 1.15 10.12
CA GLY A 174 -11.72 1.84 10.76
C GLY A 174 -11.86 3.35 10.75
N SER A 175 -11.08 3.99 11.60
CA SER A 175 -10.94 5.44 11.59
C SER A 175 -10.23 5.92 10.32
N SER A 176 -10.52 7.15 9.93
CA SER A 176 -9.81 7.82 8.83
C SER A 176 -8.31 7.93 9.12
N PRO A 177 -7.46 7.84 8.09
CA PRO A 177 -6.03 8.03 8.27
C PRO A 177 -5.72 9.47 8.70
N VAL A 178 -4.67 9.64 9.49
CA VAL A 178 -4.20 10.98 9.87
C VAL A 178 -3.84 11.80 8.62
N LYS A 179 -3.95 13.12 8.71
CA LYS A 179 -3.77 14.08 7.60
C LYS A 179 -2.61 13.74 6.65
N LYS A 180 -1.46 13.35 7.20
CA LYS A 180 -0.25 13.01 6.43
C LYS A 180 -0.43 11.84 5.47
N PHE A 181 -1.34 10.91 5.77
CA PHE A 181 -1.59 9.68 4.99
C PHE A 181 -2.93 9.70 4.26
N SER A 182 -3.66 10.84 4.28
CA SER A 182 -5.04 10.93 3.82
C SER A 182 -5.22 11.36 2.36
N LYS A 183 -4.14 11.56 1.62
CA LYS A 183 -4.22 12.06 0.23
C LYS A 183 -5.06 11.20 -0.71
N ASP A 184 -5.08 9.89 -0.49
CA ASP A 184 -5.85 8.93 -1.29
C ASP A 184 -7.11 8.45 -0.56
N TYR A 185 -7.36 8.95 0.67
CA TYR A 185 -8.53 8.61 1.45
C TYR A 185 -9.81 9.12 0.77
N GLN A 186 -10.86 8.35 0.91
CA GLN A 186 -12.20 8.64 0.40
C GLN A 186 -13.15 8.63 1.61
N SER A 187 -14.10 9.57 1.68
CA SER A 187 -15.06 9.68 2.78
C SER A 187 -16.03 8.50 2.82
N GLY A 188 -15.49 7.30 2.98
CA GLY A 188 -16.21 6.04 2.98
C GLY A 188 -16.33 5.42 4.38
N ALA A 189 -16.46 6.21 5.43
CA ALA A 189 -16.69 5.66 6.78
C ALA A 189 -17.93 4.77 6.79
N LEU A 190 -17.80 3.51 7.25
CA LEU A 190 -18.82 2.47 7.21
C LEU A 190 -19.27 2.08 5.79
N SER A 191 -18.52 2.47 4.75
CA SER A 191 -18.84 2.02 3.41
C SER A 191 -18.65 0.51 3.27
N PHE A 192 -19.45 -0.10 2.41
CA PHE A 192 -19.42 -1.55 2.22
C PHE A 192 -19.51 -1.94 0.76
N GLU A 193 -19.04 -3.14 0.47
CA GLU A 193 -19.21 -3.83 -0.81
C GLU A 193 -19.77 -5.22 -0.59
N ILE A 194 -20.58 -5.72 -1.53
CA ILE A 194 -21.13 -7.08 -1.50
C ILE A 194 -20.73 -7.80 -2.77
N ILE A 195 -20.15 -8.98 -2.59
CA ILE A 195 -19.79 -9.90 -3.65
C ILE A 195 -20.62 -11.16 -3.50
N SER A 196 -21.22 -11.63 -4.59
CA SER A 196 -21.93 -12.91 -4.65
C SER A 196 -21.32 -13.77 -5.73
N LYS A 197 -20.84 -14.96 -5.35
CA LYS A 197 -20.04 -15.83 -6.21
C LYS A 197 -18.82 -15.04 -6.75
N ASP A 198 -18.74 -14.82 -8.06
CA ASP A 198 -17.65 -14.10 -8.72
C ASP A 198 -18.08 -12.71 -9.23
N ARG A 199 -19.19 -12.15 -8.71
CA ARG A 199 -19.73 -10.86 -9.17
C ARG A 199 -19.93 -9.90 -8.01
N LYS A 200 -19.46 -8.67 -8.19
CA LYS A 200 -19.80 -7.58 -7.28
C LYS A 200 -21.26 -7.17 -7.50
N LEU A 201 -22.07 -7.26 -6.45
CA LEU A 201 -23.46 -6.80 -6.45
C LEU A 201 -23.59 -5.35 -6.01
N ILE A 202 -22.81 -4.97 -5.00
CA ILE A 202 -22.72 -3.61 -4.48
C ILE A 202 -21.24 -3.24 -4.48
N ASN A 203 -20.93 -2.09 -5.04
CA ASN A 203 -19.57 -1.65 -5.28
C ASN A 203 -19.41 -0.16 -5.04
N ASN A 204 -18.31 0.27 -4.45
CA ASN A 204 -17.94 1.67 -4.37
C ASN A 204 -17.42 2.18 -5.73
N CYS A 205 -17.32 3.49 -5.91
CA CYS A 205 -16.84 4.08 -7.16
C CYS A 205 -15.34 3.83 -7.42
N GLY A 206 -14.56 3.53 -6.36
CA GLY A 206 -13.11 3.46 -6.42
C GLY A 206 -12.46 4.84 -6.49
N TYR A 207 -11.13 4.86 -6.56
CA TYR A 207 -10.34 6.07 -6.57
C TYR A 207 -10.03 6.53 -8.01
N PHE A 208 -10.24 7.81 -8.29
CA PHE A 208 -9.89 8.39 -9.58
C PHE A 208 -8.45 8.92 -9.55
N ILE A 209 -7.57 8.32 -10.34
CA ILE A 209 -6.11 8.48 -10.23
C ILE A 209 -5.62 9.87 -10.62
N ASP A 210 -6.22 10.50 -11.66
CA ASP A 210 -5.80 11.82 -12.10
C ASP A 210 -6.20 12.89 -11.09
N ARG A 211 -5.25 13.30 -10.26
CA ARG A 211 -5.45 14.29 -9.18
C ARG A 211 -5.78 15.69 -9.68
N LYS A 212 -5.54 16.00 -10.96
CA LYS A 212 -5.91 17.29 -11.56
C LYS A 212 -7.37 17.32 -12.01
N SER A 213 -7.95 16.17 -12.23
CA SER A 213 -9.33 16.04 -12.64
C SER A 213 -10.30 16.35 -11.50
N LYS A 214 -11.44 16.98 -11.84
CA LYS A 214 -12.58 17.15 -10.91
C LYS A 214 -13.13 15.81 -10.40
N PHE A 215 -12.99 14.74 -11.16
CA PHE A 215 -13.43 13.40 -10.76
C PHE A 215 -12.62 12.83 -9.58
N ASN A 216 -11.35 13.24 -9.40
CA ASN A 216 -10.60 12.89 -8.20
C ASN A 216 -11.24 13.48 -6.95
N LYS A 217 -11.71 14.74 -7.00
CA LYS A 217 -12.44 15.37 -5.89
C LYS A 217 -13.77 14.65 -5.63
N TYR A 218 -14.51 14.33 -6.69
CA TYR A 218 -15.80 13.64 -6.55
C TYR A 218 -15.64 12.24 -5.95
N SER A 219 -14.64 11.47 -6.37
CA SER A 219 -14.36 10.14 -5.82
C SER A 219 -14.05 10.14 -4.31
N LYS A 220 -13.83 11.31 -3.72
CA LYS A 220 -13.63 11.47 -2.26
C LYS A 220 -14.90 11.78 -1.49
N SER A 221 -16.01 12.04 -2.16
CA SER A 221 -17.28 12.35 -1.52
C SER A 221 -18.01 11.08 -1.05
N SER A 222 -18.61 11.12 0.15
CA SER A 222 -19.46 10.02 0.65
C SER A 222 -20.62 9.69 -0.30
N ALA A 223 -21.11 10.66 -1.06
CA ALA A 223 -22.18 10.46 -2.04
C ALA A 223 -21.86 9.45 -3.16
N LEU A 224 -20.57 9.15 -3.39
CA LEU A 224 -20.12 8.14 -4.37
C LEU A 224 -19.74 6.80 -3.74
N HIS A 225 -20.05 6.61 -2.45
CA HIS A 225 -19.78 5.38 -1.71
C HIS A 225 -21.07 4.81 -1.14
N ASN A 226 -21.10 3.50 -0.93
CA ASN A 226 -22.19 2.81 -0.27
C ASN A 226 -22.07 2.99 1.24
N THR A 227 -22.39 4.18 1.72
CA THR A 227 -22.22 4.59 3.12
C THR A 227 -23.37 5.45 3.58
N VAL A 228 -23.40 5.73 4.88
CA VAL A 228 -24.35 6.67 5.47
C VAL A 228 -23.90 8.10 5.22
N THR A 229 -24.83 8.96 4.76
CA THR A 229 -24.66 10.41 4.72
C THR A 229 -25.61 11.05 5.73
N ILE A 230 -25.18 12.10 6.38
CA ILE A 230 -26.00 12.86 7.34
C ILE A 230 -26.10 14.29 6.81
N GLU A 231 -27.33 14.75 6.57
CA GLU A 231 -27.63 16.12 6.10
C GLU A 231 -26.82 16.52 4.86
N ASP A 232 -26.67 15.59 3.90
CA ASP A 232 -25.90 15.76 2.66
C ASP A 232 -24.40 16.08 2.85
N HIS A 233 -23.85 15.86 4.04
CA HIS A 233 -22.44 16.03 4.33
C HIS A 233 -21.65 14.74 4.14
N SER A 234 -20.45 14.86 3.59
CA SER A 234 -19.47 13.76 3.56
C SER A 234 -18.90 13.50 4.95
N SER A 235 -18.54 12.27 5.26
CA SER A 235 -17.94 11.87 6.55
C SER A 235 -16.61 12.58 6.85
N SER A 236 -15.97 13.18 5.85
CA SER A 236 -14.75 13.96 6.01
C SER A 236 -14.73 15.17 5.08
N ASP A 237 -14.22 16.29 5.58
CA ASP A 237 -13.92 17.47 4.78
C ASP A 237 -12.51 17.44 4.25
N PHE A 238 -12.31 17.86 3.01
CA PHE A 238 -10.99 17.92 2.37
C PHE A 238 -10.58 19.36 2.04
N ILE A 239 -9.28 19.60 2.17
CA ILE A 239 -8.63 20.83 1.68
C ILE A 239 -7.51 20.47 0.72
N LYS A 240 -7.18 21.37 -0.18
CA LYS A 240 -5.94 21.26 -0.98
C LYS A 240 -4.74 21.65 -0.13
N ASN A 241 -3.69 20.82 -0.18
CA ASN A 241 -2.39 21.18 0.35
C ASN A 241 -1.59 22.02 -0.67
N GLU A 242 -0.39 22.44 -0.31
CA GLU A 242 0.53 23.21 -1.19
C GLU A 242 0.86 22.52 -2.53
N LYS A 243 0.72 21.18 -2.57
CA LYS A 243 0.95 20.34 -3.76
C LYS A 243 -0.34 20.06 -4.54
N SER A 244 -1.41 20.81 -4.25
CA SER A 244 -2.73 20.63 -4.87
C SER A 244 -3.38 19.26 -4.65
N GLU A 245 -2.94 18.50 -3.63
CA GLU A 245 -3.56 17.23 -3.25
C GLU A 245 -4.66 17.48 -2.22
N TYR A 246 -5.78 16.74 -2.33
CA TYR A 246 -6.85 16.78 -1.35
C TYR A 246 -6.50 15.92 -0.15
N ILE A 247 -6.37 16.54 1.02
CA ILE A 247 -6.09 15.90 2.31
C ILE A 247 -7.20 16.21 3.30
N ILE A 248 -7.41 15.37 4.31
CA ILE A 248 -8.42 15.58 5.33
C ILE A 248 -8.12 16.90 6.07
N LYS A 249 -9.14 17.76 6.13
CA LYS A 249 -9.18 18.94 6.98
C LYS A 249 -9.76 18.61 8.34
N LYS A 250 -10.91 17.93 8.34
CA LYS A 250 -11.69 17.56 9.51
C LYS A 250 -12.51 16.32 9.20
N ASP A 251 -12.63 15.42 10.16
CA ASP A 251 -13.63 14.36 10.15
C ASP A 251 -14.87 14.86 10.89
N LEU A 252 -16.03 14.58 10.33
CA LEU A 252 -17.29 14.71 11.04
C LEU A 252 -17.36 13.51 11.99
N LYS A 253 -17.23 13.77 13.28
CA LYS A 253 -17.37 12.75 14.33
C LYS A 253 -18.83 12.64 14.72
#